data_8c1b7c3e8df4e557c7c54cd0a1fbdf32
#
_entry.id   8c1b7c3e8df4e557c7c54cd0a1fbdf32
#
_cell.length_a   1.000
_cell.length_b   1.000
_cell.length_c   1.000
_cell.angle_alpha   90.00
_cell.angle_beta   90.00
_cell.angle_gamma   90.00
#
_symmetry.space_group_name_H-M   'P 1'
#
loop_
_entity.id
_entity.type
_entity.pdbx_description
1 polymer ?
#
loop_
_entity_poly.entity_id
_entity_poly.type
_entity_poly.pdbx_seq_one_letter_code
_entity_poly.pdbx_strand_id
1 'polypeptide(L)'
;MPSLLTINWNPDPELFNLFGSFPIRYYGLLWGIGIVLSCIIVQRQYRDRKISEDKFTPLFFYCVIGITLGARLGHCIFYDWSYYQNHLIEMILPIRQFPGEGWKWIGYKGLASHGGTLGLIIALWLYCRKTKMHYMDVLDMIAVATPICACCIRLANLMNSEIIGKPTDMPWAFVFEQVDMLPRHPAQLYEAIAYFIFFLGMIYLYKKSDHGQKLHRGFFQELYKEAEDEYFCQAKSEENQVDFENTMTLNMGQWLSVPFVIIGIYFMLFYGKNKQ
;
A
#
# COMPACT_ATOMS: atom_id res chain seq x y z
N MET A 1 -3.81 -31.08 27.42
CA MET A 1 -3.61 -29.80 26.73
C MET A 1 -4.94 -29.51 26.08
N PRO A 2 -5.56 -28.33 26.26
CA PRO A 2 -6.76 -27.99 25.51
C PRO A 2 -6.38 -28.06 24.04
N SER A 3 -7.18 -28.76 23.23
CA SER A 3 -7.04 -28.78 21.78
C SER A 3 -7.24 -27.34 21.31
N LEU A 4 -6.15 -26.71 20.93
CA LEU A 4 -6.17 -25.44 20.23
C LEU A 4 -7.07 -25.63 18.99
N LEU A 5 -8.12 -24.86 18.87
CA LEU A 5 -8.92 -24.77 17.66
C LEU A 5 -8.10 -23.99 16.62
N THR A 6 -6.93 -24.54 16.26
CA THR A 6 -6.10 -23.95 15.22
C THR A 6 -6.79 -24.09 13.88
N ILE A 7 -6.79 -23.02 13.12
CA ILE A 7 -7.35 -23.00 11.75
C ILE A 7 -6.22 -23.38 10.79
N ASN A 8 -6.34 -24.51 10.14
CA ASN A 8 -5.42 -24.88 9.07
C ASN A 8 -5.73 -24.00 7.83
N TRP A 9 -4.73 -23.24 7.42
CA TRP A 9 -4.84 -22.28 6.32
C TRP A 9 -3.94 -22.68 5.17
N ASN A 10 -4.54 -23.21 4.12
CA ASN A 10 -3.84 -23.65 2.92
C ASN A 10 -4.68 -23.40 1.66
N PRO A 11 -5.08 -22.16 1.40
CA PRO A 11 -5.83 -21.84 0.20
C PRO A 11 -4.95 -22.01 -1.03
N ASP A 12 -5.53 -22.50 -2.13
CA ASP A 12 -4.88 -22.37 -3.43
C ASP A 12 -4.81 -20.87 -3.80
N PRO A 13 -3.64 -20.29 -4.08
CA PRO A 13 -3.52 -18.90 -4.48
C PRO A 13 -4.18 -18.61 -5.85
N GLU A 14 -4.47 -19.65 -6.66
CA GLU A 14 -5.12 -19.54 -7.95
C GLU A 14 -6.62 -19.80 -7.82
N LEU A 15 -7.43 -18.83 -8.27
CA LEU A 15 -8.90 -18.96 -8.24
C LEU A 15 -9.40 -19.85 -9.38
N PHE A 16 -8.94 -19.61 -10.60
CA PHE A 16 -9.19 -20.40 -11.79
C PHE A 16 -8.22 -20.01 -12.92
N ASN A 17 -8.10 -20.92 -13.89
CA ASN A 17 -7.32 -20.69 -15.10
C ASN A 17 -8.21 -20.24 -16.27
N LEU A 18 -8.01 -19.02 -16.76
CA LEU A 18 -8.70 -18.48 -17.91
C LEU A 18 -8.04 -19.01 -19.19
N PHE A 19 -8.84 -19.63 -20.09
CA PHE A 19 -8.39 -20.24 -21.33
C PHE A 19 -7.26 -21.28 -21.18
N GLY A 20 -7.11 -21.88 -19.99
CA GLY A 20 -6.11 -22.92 -19.73
C GLY A 20 -4.66 -22.45 -19.64
N SER A 21 -4.39 -21.14 -19.82
CA SER A 21 -3.03 -20.60 -19.87
C SER A 21 -2.81 -19.37 -18.96
N PHE A 22 -3.87 -18.75 -18.47
CA PHE A 22 -3.77 -17.53 -17.68
C PHE A 22 -4.38 -17.73 -16.28
N PRO A 23 -3.56 -17.97 -15.23
CA PRO A 23 -4.06 -18.16 -13.88
C PRO A 23 -4.55 -16.83 -13.30
N ILE A 24 -5.81 -16.78 -12.90
CA ILE A 24 -6.36 -15.67 -12.13
C ILE A 24 -6.10 -15.95 -10.65
N ARG A 25 -5.31 -15.10 -10.03
CA ARG A 25 -4.93 -15.22 -8.61
C ARG A 25 -5.79 -14.34 -7.73
N TYR A 26 -6.11 -14.81 -6.53
CA TYR A 26 -6.82 -14.03 -5.52
C TYR A 26 -6.15 -12.69 -5.24
N TYR A 27 -4.81 -12.66 -5.24
CA TYR A 27 -4.06 -11.43 -4.99
C TYR A 27 -4.41 -10.33 -6.00
N GLY A 28 -4.30 -10.61 -7.28
CA GLY A 28 -4.63 -9.65 -8.34
C GLY A 28 -6.10 -9.24 -8.34
N LEU A 29 -7.00 -10.20 -8.05
CA LEU A 29 -8.44 -9.94 -7.99
C LEU A 29 -8.79 -8.99 -6.82
N LEU A 30 -8.34 -9.30 -5.61
CA LEU A 30 -8.61 -8.48 -4.42
C LEU A 30 -7.99 -7.09 -4.54
N TRP A 31 -6.78 -7.01 -5.09
CA TRP A 31 -6.13 -5.74 -5.38
C TRP A 31 -6.94 -4.90 -6.38
N GLY A 32 -7.40 -5.52 -7.46
CA GLY A 32 -8.28 -4.88 -8.44
C GLY A 32 -9.60 -4.41 -7.84
N ILE A 33 -10.24 -5.22 -6.98
CA ILE A 33 -11.46 -4.84 -6.25
C ILE A 33 -11.18 -3.61 -5.37
N GLY A 34 -10.07 -3.59 -4.63
CA GLY A 34 -9.67 -2.45 -3.80
C GLY A 34 -9.54 -1.15 -4.59
N ILE A 35 -8.90 -1.21 -5.77
CA ILE A 35 -8.80 -0.05 -6.67
C ILE A 35 -10.18 0.39 -7.16
N VAL A 36 -11.02 -0.51 -7.63
CA VAL A 36 -12.36 -0.19 -8.14
C VAL A 36 -13.21 0.46 -7.04
N LEU A 37 -13.21 -0.10 -5.82
CA LEU A 37 -13.93 0.49 -4.69
C LEU A 37 -13.40 1.89 -4.36
N SER A 38 -12.09 2.09 -4.35
CA SER A 38 -11.48 3.39 -4.12
C SER A 38 -11.88 4.40 -5.19
N CYS A 39 -11.88 3.99 -6.47
CA CYS A 39 -12.34 4.84 -7.58
C CYS A 39 -13.81 5.26 -7.42
N ILE A 40 -14.70 4.32 -7.06
CA ILE A 40 -16.12 4.61 -6.83
C ILE A 40 -16.30 5.64 -5.70
N ILE A 41 -15.53 5.49 -4.61
CA ILE A 41 -15.60 6.40 -3.46
C ILE A 41 -15.13 7.80 -3.86
N VAL A 42 -13.97 7.92 -4.52
CA VAL A 42 -13.44 9.21 -4.96
C VAL A 42 -14.37 9.85 -5.99
N GLN A 43 -14.90 9.09 -6.95
CA GLN A 43 -15.87 9.62 -7.92
C GLN A 43 -17.14 10.14 -7.24
N ARG A 44 -17.62 9.44 -6.20
CA ARG A 44 -18.76 9.92 -5.42
C ARG A 44 -18.43 11.24 -4.71
N GLN A 45 -17.24 11.38 -4.13
CA GLN A 45 -16.80 12.62 -3.50
C GLN A 45 -16.69 13.78 -4.51
N TYR A 46 -16.26 13.50 -5.76
CA TYR A 46 -16.26 14.51 -6.83
C TYR A 46 -17.67 15.03 -7.11
N ARG A 47 -18.65 14.12 -7.20
CA ARG A 47 -20.07 14.50 -7.42
C ARG A 47 -20.64 15.28 -6.22
N ASP A 48 -20.39 14.82 -5.01
CA ASP A 48 -20.87 15.49 -3.79
C ASP A 48 -20.33 16.93 -3.66
N ARG A 49 -19.05 17.12 -4.05
CA ARG A 49 -18.37 18.43 -4.06
C ARG A 49 -18.61 19.25 -5.34
N LYS A 50 -19.44 18.77 -6.27
CA LYS A 50 -19.73 19.41 -7.56
C LYS A 50 -18.47 19.70 -8.40
N ILE A 51 -17.45 18.83 -8.29
CA ILE A 51 -16.24 18.91 -9.10
C ILE A 51 -16.53 18.24 -10.44
N SER A 52 -16.07 18.86 -11.54
CA SER A 52 -16.26 18.31 -12.90
C SER A 52 -15.65 16.90 -13.03
N GLU A 53 -16.39 15.99 -13.63
CA GLU A 53 -15.96 14.61 -13.88
C GLU A 53 -14.74 14.52 -14.81
N ASP A 54 -14.52 15.52 -15.67
CA ASP A 54 -13.34 15.61 -16.53
C ASP A 54 -12.03 15.63 -15.75
N LYS A 55 -12.08 16.02 -14.47
CA LYS A 55 -10.91 16.01 -13.58
C LYS A 55 -10.67 14.65 -12.92
N PHE A 56 -11.68 13.78 -12.84
CA PHE A 56 -11.53 12.47 -12.18
C PHE A 56 -10.68 11.51 -13.01
N THR A 57 -10.94 11.38 -14.31
CA THR A 57 -10.18 10.47 -15.18
C THR A 57 -8.67 10.75 -15.17
N PRO A 58 -8.21 11.99 -15.32
CA PRO A 58 -6.80 12.30 -15.16
C PRO A 58 -6.24 11.91 -13.78
N LEU A 59 -6.99 12.14 -12.68
CA LEU A 59 -6.52 11.75 -11.35
C LEU A 59 -6.15 10.28 -11.28
N PHE A 60 -7.02 9.41 -11.79
CA PHE A 60 -6.77 7.97 -11.83
C PHE A 60 -5.45 7.64 -12.54
N PHE A 61 -5.22 8.20 -13.72
CA PHE A 61 -3.98 7.95 -14.46
C PHE A 61 -2.74 8.50 -13.76
N TYR A 62 -2.82 9.70 -13.17
CA TYR A 62 -1.72 10.26 -12.39
C TYR A 62 -1.37 9.38 -11.19
N CYS A 63 -2.36 8.85 -10.46
CA CYS A 63 -2.13 7.95 -9.34
C CYS A 63 -1.50 6.63 -9.79
N VAL A 64 -2.06 5.96 -10.79
CA VAL A 64 -1.57 4.67 -11.28
C VAL A 64 -0.14 4.79 -11.80
N ILE A 65 0.12 5.77 -12.66
CA ILE A 65 1.46 6.00 -13.22
C ILE A 65 2.44 6.38 -12.12
N GLY A 66 2.05 7.31 -11.23
CA GLY A 66 2.89 7.78 -10.13
C GLY A 66 3.29 6.66 -9.18
N ILE A 67 2.33 5.85 -8.74
CA ILE A 67 2.59 4.71 -7.85
C ILE A 67 3.48 3.67 -8.55
N THR A 68 3.14 3.28 -9.77
CA THR A 68 3.87 2.22 -10.48
C THR A 68 5.30 2.62 -10.80
N LEU A 69 5.51 3.81 -11.38
CA LEU A 69 6.85 4.32 -11.69
C LEU A 69 7.64 4.60 -10.41
N GLY A 70 7.00 5.19 -9.41
CA GLY A 70 7.65 5.48 -8.14
C GLY A 70 8.09 4.21 -7.42
N ALA A 71 7.22 3.20 -7.31
CA ALA A 71 7.54 1.92 -6.69
C ALA A 71 8.68 1.20 -7.43
N ARG A 72 8.66 1.24 -8.76
CA ARG A 72 9.71 0.63 -9.59
C ARG A 72 11.04 1.35 -9.44
N LEU A 73 11.06 2.66 -9.62
CA LEU A 73 12.29 3.45 -9.48
C LEU A 73 12.84 3.39 -8.05
N GLY A 74 11.96 3.41 -7.04
CA GLY A 74 12.37 3.24 -5.65
C GLY A 74 13.06 1.91 -5.41
N HIS A 75 12.53 0.81 -5.95
CA HIS A 75 13.21 -0.49 -5.86
C HIS A 75 14.57 -0.47 -6.58
N CYS A 76 14.61 -0.01 -7.83
CA CYS A 76 15.86 0.00 -8.60
C CYS A 76 16.95 0.86 -7.97
N ILE A 77 16.59 2.00 -7.37
CA ILE A 77 17.55 2.95 -6.80
C ILE A 77 18.01 2.51 -5.40
N PHE A 78 17.10 2.06 -4.54
CA PHE A 78 17.42 1.83 -3.13
C PHE A 78 17.78 0.38 -2.81
N TYR A 79 17.27 -0.61 -3.59
CA TYR A 79 17.47 -2.03 -3.27
C TYR A 79 18.41 -2.75 -4.24
N ASP A 80 18.47 -2.33 -5.50
CA ASP A 80 19.25 -3.08 -6.51
C ASP A 80 20.01 -2.14 -7.48
N TRP A 81 20.55 -1.03 -6.95
CA TRP A 81 21.27 -0.04 -7.73
C TRP A 81 22.51 -0.61 -8.43
N SER A 82 23.21 -1.54 -7.78
CA SER A 82 24.41 -2.20 -8.34
C SER A 82 24.15 -2.85 -9.69
N TYR A 83 22.94 -3.40 -9.89
CA TYR A 83 22.51 -3.97 -11.16
C TYR A 83 21.98 -2.90 -12.11
N TYR A 84 21.03 -2.07 -11.65
CA TYR A 84 20.27 -1.18 -12.54
C TYR A 84 21.07 0.03 -13.03
N GLN A 85 22.15 0.44 -12.37
CA GLN A 85 23.04 1.50 -12.88
C GLN A 85 23.60 1.20 -14.29
N ASN A 86 23.74 -0.08 -14.63
CA ASN A 86 24.21 -0.54 -15.95
C ASN A 86 23.07 -0.99 -16.88
N HIS A 87 21.81 -1.03 -16.40
CA HIS A 87 20.65 -1.54 -17.12
C HIS A 87 19.46 -0.57 -17.04
N LEU A 88 19.69 0.70 -17.41
CA LEU A 88 18.72 1.79 -17.26
C LEU A 88 17.38 1.54 -18.00
N ILE A 89 17.41 0.83 -19.12
CA ILE A 89 16.19 0.48 -19.88
C ILE A 89 15.30 -0.46 -19.05
N GLU A 90 15.88 -1.40 -18.34
CA GLU A 90 15.18 -2.36 -17.48
C GLU A 90 14.59 -1.73 -16.21
N MET A 91 15.00 -0.51 -15.84
CA MET A 91 14.35 0.25 -14.75
C MET A 91 12.93 0.67 -15.13
N ILE A 92 12.71 1.05 -16.39
CA ILE A 92 11.45 1.62 -16.86
C ILE A 92 10.60 0.56 -17.55
N LEU A 93 11.22 -0.31 -18.35
CA LEU A 93 10.51 -1.34 -19.11
C LEU A 93 10.53 -2.68 -18.36
N PRO A 94 9.41 -3.43 -18.36
CA PRO A 94 9.32 -4.74 -17.70
C PRO A 94 9.96 -5.86 -18.54
N ILE A 95 11.14 -5.59 -19.09
CA ILE A 95 11.92 -6.49 -19.94
C ILE A 95 13.31 -6.70 -19.34
N ARG A 96 13.94 -7.81 -19.67
CA ARG A 96 15.31 -8.13 -19.26
C ARG A 96 16.07 -8.73 -20.44
N GLN A 97 17.32 -8.32 -20.59
CA GLN A 97 18.22 -8.87 -21.58
C GLN A 97 18.89 -10.14 -21.03
N PHE A 98 18.72 -11.25 -21.74
CA PHE A 98 19.39 -12.51 -21.43
C PHE A 98 20.52 -12.75 -22.44
N PRO A 99 21.75 -13.09 -21.98
CA PRO A 99 22.86 -13.40 -22.88
C PRO A 99 22.49 -14.57 -23.80
N GLY A 100 22.55 -14.35 -25.11
CA GLY A 100 22.23 -15.35 -26.14
C GLY A 100 20.74 -15.53 -26.47
N GLU A 101 19.81 -15.00 -25.70
CA GLU A 101 18.37 -15.19 -25.92
C GLU A 101 17.63 -13.87 -26.23
N GLY A 102 18.32 -12.72 -26.13
CA GLY A 102 17.73 -11.39 -26.39
C GLY A 102 16.85 -10.86 -25.26
N TRP A 103 15.95 -9.94 -25.60
CA TRP A 103 15.04 -9.30 -24.66
C TRP A 103 13.83 -10.19 -24.40
N LYS A 104 13.53 -10.42 -23.11
CA LYS A 104 12.33 -11.14 -22.66
C LYS A 104 11.48 -10.29 -21.77
N TRP A 105 10.17 -10.43 -21.88
CA TRP A 105 9.20 -9.84 -20.94
C TRP A 105 9.21 -10.61 -19.62
N ILE A 106 9.56 -9.92 -18.52
CA ILE A 106 9.62 -10.55 -17.18
C ILE A 106 8.60 -9.93 -16.22
N GLY A 107 7.85 -8.90 -16.64
CA GLY A 107 7.00 -8.11 -15.77
C GLY A 107 7.80 -7.22 -14.82
N TYR A 108 7.09 -6.42 -14.01
CA TYR A 108 7.71 -5.65 -12.94
C TYR A 108 7.93 -6.53 -11.71
N LYS A 109 9.15 -7.02 -11.55
CA LYS A 109 9.61 -7.69 -10.33
C LYS A 109 10.39 -6.68 -9.50
N GLY A 110 10.10 -6.64 -8.20
CA GLY A 110 10.68 -5.65 -7.27
C GLY A 110 9.97 -4.29 -7.38
N LEU A 111 9.14 -4.02 -6.38
CA LEU A 111 8.40 -2.78 -6.20
C LEU A 111 8.60 -2.34 -4.74
N ALA A 112 9.04 -1.09 -4.53
CA ALA A 112 9.24 -0.53 -3.20
C ALA A 112 8.04 0.35 -2.82
N SER A 113 7.38 0.07 -1.70
CA SER A 113 6.23 0.83 -1.23
C SER A 113 6.54 2.31 -0.99
N HIS A 114 7.71 2.62 -0.40
CA HIS A 114 8.17 3.99 -0.20
C HIS A 114 8.34 4.76 -1.51
N GLY A 115 8.90 4.10 -2.54
CA GLY A 115 8.98 4.67 -3.88
C GLY A 115 7.59 4.95 -4.46
N GLY A 116 6.65 4.04 -4.28
CA GLY A 116 5.25 4.22 -4.69
C GLY A 116 4.58 5.40 -3.99
N THR A 117 4.80 5.56 -2.68
CA THR A 117 4.27 6.69 -1.91
C THR A 117 4.85 8.02 -2.40
N LEU A 118 6.16 8.10 -2.60
CA LEU A 118 6.80 9.31 -3.14
C LEU A 118 6.31 9.63 -4.56
N GLY A 119 6.19 8.61 -5.40
CA GLY A 119 5.64 8.75 -6.75
C GLY A 119 4.19 9.25 -6.75
N LEU A 120 3.35 8.76 -5.82
CA LEU A 120 1.99 9.26 -5.63
C LEU A 120 1.98 10.73 -5.20
N ILE A 121 2.79 11.13 -4.24
CA ILE A 121 2.90 12.52 -3.77
C ILE A 121 3.23 13.46 -4.95
N ILE A 122 4.24 13.10 -5.74
CA ILE A 122 4.66 13.88 -6.91
C ILE A 122 3.54 13.91 -7.97
N ALA A 123 2.92 12.77 -8.25
CA ALA A 123 1.83 12.67 -9.23
C ALA A 123 0.63 13.54 -8.84
N LEU A 124 0.23 13.54 -7.57
CA LEU A 124 -0.85 14.37 -7.06
C LEU A 124 -0.50 15.86 -7.13
N TRP A 125 0.74 16.22 -6.85
CA TRP A 125 1.19 17.59 -6.99
C TRP A 125 1.11 18.06 -8.46
N LEU A 126 1.59 17.25 -9.42
CA LEU A 126 1.48 17.53 -10.85
C LEU A 126 0.02 17.62 -11.31
N TYR A 127 -0.82 16.69 -10.85
CA TYR A 127 -2.25 16.70 -11.12
C TYR A 127 -2.91 18.00 -10.62
N CYS A 128 -2.64 18.42 -9.39
CA CYS A 128 -3.19 19.63 -8.80
C CYS A 128 -2.74 20.88 -9.54
N ARG A 129 -1.48 20.94 -9.97
CA ARG A 129 -0.99 22.05 -10.81
C ARG A 129 -1.72 22.15 -12.14
N LYS A 130 -1.99 21.01 -12.79
CA LYS A 130 -2.70 20.95 -14.07
C LYS A 130 -4.17 21.31 -13.95
N THR A 131 -4.86 20.80 -12.92
CA THR A 131 -6.31 20.96 -12.74
C THR A 131 -6.68 22.20 -11.93
N LYS A 132 -5.69 22.91 -11.37
CA LYS A 132 -5.84 24.03 -10.45
C LYS A 132 -6.70 23.70 -9.22
N MET A 133 -6.67 22.43 -8.79
CA MET A 133 -7.28 22.00 -7.54
C MET A 133 -6.32 22.22 -6.38
N HIS A 134 -6.88 22.45 -5.19
CA HIS A 134 -6.06 22.56 -3.99
C HIS A 134 -5.54 21.18 -3.58
N TYR A 135 -4.23 21.08 -3.29
CA TYR A 135 -3.56 19.81 -3.06
C TYR A 135 -4.15 19.03 -1.85
N MET A 136 -4.44 19.74 -0.75
CA MET A 136 -5.02 19.13 0.44
C MET A 136 -6.42 18.58 0.22
N ASP A 137 -7.23 19.23 -0.62
CA ASP A 137 -8.58 18.73 -0.93
C ASP A 137 -8.52 17.40 -1.70
N VAL A 138 -7.52 17.25 -2.58
CA VAL A 138 -7.32 16.01 -3.33
C VAL A 138 -6.78 14.92 -2.41
N LEU A 139 -5.84 15.25 -1.51
CA LEU A 139 -5.34 14.30 -0.50
C LEU A 139 -6.45 13.81 0.41
N ASP A 140 -7.33 14.70 0.90
CA ASP A 140 -8.47 14.29 1.74
C ASP A 140 -9.39 13.30 1.03
N MET A 141 -9.67 13.55 -0.26
CA MET A 141 -10.53 12.64 -1.02
C MET A 141 -9.90 11.25 -1.20
N ILE A 142 -8.59 11.20 -1.45
CA ILE A 142 -7.86 9.92 -1.57
C ILE A 142 -7.78 9.24 -0.23
N ALA A 143 -7.52 9.99 0.83
CA ALA A 143 -7.38 9.48 2.18
C ALA A 143 -8.64 8.74 2.68
N VAL A 144 -9.84 9.22 2.33
CA VAL A 144 -11.11 8.52 2.65
C VAL A 144 -11.21 7.17 1.92
N ALA A 145 -10.63 7.06 0.72
CA ALA A 145 -10.72 5.85 -0.09
C ALA A 145 -9.57 4.86 0.16
N THR A 146 -8.43 5.31 0.67
CA THR A 146 -7.24 4.47 0.88
C THR A 146 -7.48 3.26 1.81
N PRO A 147 -8.18 3.39 2.95
CA PRO A 147 -8.30 2.26 3.89
C PRO A 147 -9.05 1.05 3.31
N ILE A 148 -10.02 1.25 2.43
CA ILE A 148 -10.70 0.10 1.81
C ILE A 148 -9.79 -0.65 0.84
N CYS A 149 -8.91 0.07 0.13
CA CYS A 149 -7.89 -0.55 -0.71
C CYS A 149 -6.88 -1.32 0.14
N ALA A 150 -6.41 -0.73 1.23
CA ALA A 150 -5.50 -1.37 2.18
C ALA A 150 -6.13 -2.66 2.77
N CYS A 151 -7.40 -2.62 3.18
CA CYS A 151 -8.13 -3.80 3.63
C CYS A 151 -8.10 -4.92 2.57
N CYS A 152 -8.40 -4.62 1.31
CA CYS A 152 -8.38 -5.59 0.23
C CYS A 152 -6.96 -6.17 0.00
N ILE A 153 -5.92 -5.34 0.12
CA ILE A 153 -4.52 -5.79 0.00
C ILE A 153 -4.17 -6.75 1.14
N ARG A 154 -4.57 -6.46 2.39
CA ARG A 154 -4.31 -7.37 3.52
C ARG A 154 -5.03 -8.70 3.39
N LEU A 155 -6.26 -8.69 2.86
CA LEU A 155 -6.95 -9.93 2.51
C LEU A 155 -6.22 -10.69 1.38
N ALA A 156 -5.64 -9.99 0.42
CA ALA A 156 -4.83 -10.58 -0.63
C ALA A 156 -3.54 -11.23 -0.07
N ASN A 157 -2.86 -10.56 0.87
CA ASN A 157 -1.70 -11.15 1.57
C ASN A 157 -2.09 -12.40 2.38
N LEU A 158 -3.26 -12.41 3.01
CA LEU A 158 -3.79 -13.59 3.72
C LEU A 158 -3.97 -14.78 2.77
N MET A 159 -4.52 -14.56 1.58
CA MET A 159 -4.70 -15.62 0.58
C MET A 159 -3.37 -16.18 0.06
N ASN A 160 -2.32 -15.35 0.00
CA ASN A 160 -0.97 -15.77 -0.40
C ASN A 160 -0.12 -16.30 0.78
N SER A 161 -0.66 -16.34 2.01
CA SER A 161 0.12 -16.68 3.23
C SER A 161 1.38 -15.81 3.41
N GLU A 162 1.31 -14.53 3.02
CA GLU A 162 2.38 -13.53 3.13
C GLU A 162 2.19 -12.66 4.38
N ILE A 163 3.29 -12.11 4.92
CA ILE A 163 3.27 -11.16 6.06
C ILE A 163 2.53 -11.76 7.28
N ILE A 164 2.86 -12.99 7.59
CA ILE A 164 2.28 -13.72 8.73
C ILE A 164 2.81 -13.19 10.07
N GLY A 165 1.99 -13.32 11.11
CA GLY A 165 2.37 -12.91 12.46
C GLY A 165 3.31 -13.88 13.16
N LYS A 166 3.66 -13.52 14.40
CA LYS A 166 4.51 -14.34 15.27
C LYS A 166 3.80 -15.63 15.69
N PRO A 167 4.55 -16.68 16.05
CA PRO A 167 3.97 -17.86 16.70
C PRO A 167 3.18 -17.49 17.95
N THR A 168 2.05 -18.21 18.18
CA THR A 168 1.14 -17.93 19.29
C THR A 168 0.39 -19.19 19.71
N ASP A 169 -0.01 -19.23 20.99
CA ASP A 169 -0.84 -20.28 21.55
C ASP A 169 -2.32 -19.88 21.67
N MET A 170 -2.73 -18.81 21.01
CA MET A 170 -4.12 -18.33 21.05
C MET A 170 -5.06 -19.32 20.35
N PRO A 171 -6.32 -19.47 20.84
CA PRO A 171 -7.26 -20.48 20.29
C PRO A 171 -7.71 -20.21 18.85
N TRP A 172 -7.48 -19.02 18.32
CA TRP A 172 -7.77 -18.63 16.94
C TRP A 172 -6.52 -18.53 16.07
N ALA A 173 -5.41 -19.17 16.47
CA ALA A 173 -4.18 -19.18 15.67
C ALA A 173 -4.38 -19.89 14.33
N PHE A 174 -3.71 -19.39 13.31
CA PHE A 174 -3.67 -20.00 11.97
C PHE A 174 -2.38 -20.79 11.80
N VAL A 175 -2.47 -21.97 11.22
CA VAL A 175 -1.34 -22.74 10.72
C VAL A 175 -1.25 -22.49 9.22
N PHE A 176 -0.28 -21.71 8.80
CA PHE A 176 -0.06 -21.38 7.38
C PHE A 176 0.78 -22.49 6.75
N GLU A 177 0.13 -23.57 6.29
CA GLU A 177 0.79 -24.79 5.82
C GLU A 177 1.76 -24.57 4.65
N GLN A 178 1.57 -23.47 3.88
CA GLN A 178 2.48 -23.08 2.81
C GLN A 178 3.80 -22.48 3.30
N VAL A 179 3.87 -22.11 4.60
CA VAL A 179 5.05 -21.46 5.20
C VAL A 179 5.69 -22.37 6.22
N ASP A 180 4.95 -22.74 7.28
CA ASP A 180 5.39 -23.66 8.31
C ASP A 180 4.19 -24.27 9.06
N MET A 181 4.46 -25.25 9.94
CA MET A 181 3.45 -25.93 10.75
C MET A 181 3.25 -25.30 12.13
N LEU A 182 3.74 -24.07 12.34
CA LEU A 182 3.59 -23.39 13.62
C LEU A 182 2.27 -22.58 13.65
N PRO A 183 1.51 -22.65 14.76
CA PRO A 183 0.38 -21.77 14.95
C PRO A 183 0.84 -20.33 15.10
N ARG A 184 0.27 -19.43 14.28
CA ARG A 184 0.68 -18.02 14.19
C ARG A 184 -0.53 -17.09 14.26
N HIS A 185 -0.28 -15.86 14.66
CA HIS A 185 -1.28 -14.79 14.54
C HIS A 185 -1.56 -14.52 13.05
N PRO A 186 -2.82 -14.48 12.59
CA PRO A 186 -3.19 -14.00 11.26
C PRO A 186 -3.12 -12.47 11.23
N ALA A 187 -1.90 -11.91 11.22
CA ALA A 187 -1.66 -10.47 11.29
C ALA A 187 -2.40 -9.72 10.16
N GLN A 188 -2.38 -10.28 8.94
CA GLN A 188 -3.07 -9.74 7.79
C GLN A 188 -4.58 -9.57 8.03
N LEU A 189 -5.20 -10.53 8.72
CA LEU A 189 -6.63 -10.47 9.03
C LEU A 189 -6.93 -9.38 10.07
N TYR A 190 -6.07 -9.24 11.09
CA TYR A 190 -6.22 -8.17 12.08
C TYR A 190 -6.12 -6.80 11.44
N GLU A 191 -5.13 -6.60 10.58
CA GLU A 191 -4.93 -5.36 9.84
C GLU A 191 -6.09 -5.10 8.88
N ALA A 192 -6.59 -6.11 8.16
CA ALA A 192 -7.75 -5.97 7.29
C ALA A 192 -8.99 -5.48 8.04
N ILE A 193 -9.25 -6.05 9.23
CA ILE A 193 -10.36 -5.63 10.10
C ILE A 193 -10.15 -4.19 10.58
N ALA A 194 -8.94 -3.84 11.03
CA ALA A 194 -8.61 -2.50 11.49
C ALA A 194 -8.81 -1.46 10.36
N TYR A 195 -8.30 -1.73 9.16
CA TYR A 195 -8.51 -0.85 8.00
C TYR A 195 -9.98 -0.74 7.60
N PHE A 196 -10.74 -1.81 7.72
CA PHE A 196 -12.18 -1.75 7.43
C PHE A 196 -12.94 -0.89 8.44
N ILE A 197 -12.65 -1.04 9.74
CA ILE A 197 -13.23 -0.19 10.80
C ILE A 197 -12.83 1.27 10.58
N PHE A 198 -11.57 1.52 10.26
CA PHE A 198 -11.06 2.84 9.95
C PHE A 198 -11.77 3.44 8.73
N PHE A 199 -11.98 2.67 7.67
CA PHE A 199 -12.76 3.07 6.51
C PHE A 199 -14.18 3.52 6.89
N LEU A 200 -14.88 2.75 7.73
CA LEU A 200 -16.22 3.12 8.19
C LEU A 200 -16.19 4.43 8.99
N GLY A 201 -15.20 4.60 9.85
CA GLY A 201 -14.96 5.86 10.59
C GLY A 201 -14.76 7.05 9.63
N MET A 202 -13.93 6.86 8.59
CA MET A 202 -13.66 7.91 7.59
C MET A 202 -14.91 8.30 6.79
N ILE A 203 -15.71 7.33 6.35
CA ILE A 203 -16.98 7.60 5.67
C ILE A 203 -17.96 8.33 6.60
N TYR A 204 -18.01 7.94 7.87
CA TYR A 204 -18.85 8.62 8.87
C TYR A 204 -18.41 10.08 9.06
N LEU A 205 -17.11 10.33 9.25
CA LEU A 205 -16.55 11.67 9.39
C LEU A 205 -16.78 12.51 8.13
N TYR A 206 -16.57 11.94 6.96
CA TYR A 206 -16.82 12.59 5.68
C TYR A 206 -18.28 13.07 5.58
N LYS A 207 -19.25 12.21 5.92
CA LYS A 207 -20.68 12.58 5.90
C LYS A 207 -21.03 13.62 6.94
N LYS A 208 -20.44 13.55 8.15
CA LYS A 208 -20.72 14.48 9.26
C LYS A 208 -20.10 15.88 9.03
N SER A 209 -19.00 15.96 8.30
CA SER A 209 -18.24 17.21 8.09
C SER A 209 -18.71 18.05 6.91
N ASP A 210 -19.98 17.92 6.51
CA ASP A 210 -20.56 18.63 5.36
C ASP A 210 -19.69 18.45 4.09
N HIS A 211 -19.57 17.18 3.71
CA HIS A 211 -18.80 16.73 2.54
C HIS A 211 -17.30 17.06 2.58
N GLY A 212 -16.71 17.07 3.77
CA GLY A 212 -15.26 17.09 3.95
C GLY A 212 -14.62 18.48 4.00
N GLN A 213 -15.37 19.57 4.04
CA GLN A 213 -14.79 20.92 4.12
C GLN A 213 -14.05 21.21 5.44
N LYS A 214 -14.23 20.39 6.47
CA LYS A 214 -13.61 20.57 7.81
C LYS A 214 -12.66 19.44 8.22
N LEU A 215 -12.39 18.48 7.35
CA LEU A 215 -11.63 17.26 7.71
C LEU A 215 -10.12 17.48 7.90
N HIS A 216 -9.59 18.61 7.49
CA HIS A 216 -8.17 18.92 7.36
C HIS A 216 -7.28 18.73 8.60
N ARG A 217 -7.82 18.69 9.82
CA ARG A 217 -6.97 18.77 11.02
C ARG A 217 -6.77 17.47 11.80
N GLY A 218 -7.70 16.54 11.76
CA GLY A 218 -7.63 15.32 12.58
C GLY A 218 -7.04 14.13 11.83
N PHE A 219 -7.26 14.07 10.54
CA PHE A 219 -7.01 12.90 9.73
C PHE A 219 -5.52 12.59 9.50
N PHE A 220 -4.72 13.59 9.13
CA PHE A 220 -3.28 13.38 8.96
C PHE A 220 -2.60 12.97 10.28
N GLN A 221 -3.13 13.40 11.41
CA GLN A 221 -2.62 13.06 12.72
C GLN A 221 -2.85 11.59 13.07
N GLU A 222 -4.02 11.04 12.71
CA GLU A 222 -4.35 9.62 12.98
C GLU A 222 -3.70 8.67 11.97
N LEU A 223 -3.75 8.99 10.67
CA LEU A 223 -3.10 8.18 9.63
C LEU A 223 -1.58 8.06 9.88
N TYR A 224 -0.99 9.12 10.40
CA TYR A 224 0.44 9.17 10.68
C TYR A 224 0.82 8.29 11.87
N LYS A 225 0.01 8.30 12.91
CA LYS A 225 0.21 7.48 14.11
C LYS A 225 0.06 5.98 13.79
N GLU A 226 -0.91 5.64 12.93
CA GLU A 226 -1.17 4.27 12.52
C GLU A 226 -0.09 3.73 11.57
N ALA A 227 0.43 4.56 10.66
CA ALA A 227 1.55 4.21 9.80
C ALA A 227 2.85 3.99 10.61
N GLU A 228 3.05 4.72 11.70
CA GLU A 228 4.18 4.56 12.61
C GLU A 228 4.08 3.25 13.39
N ASP A 229 2.89 2.89 13.89
CA ASP A 229 2.64 1.64 14.62
C ASP A 229 2.74 0.41 13.69
N GLU A 230 2.23 0.47 12.47
CA GLU A 230 2.33 -0.58 11.45
C GLU A 230 3.79 -0.82 11.04
N TYR A 231 4.56 0.24 10.94
CA TYR A 231 5.97 0.18 10.56
C TYR A 231 6.82 -0.54 11.62
N PHE A 232 6.55 -0.34 12.90
CA PHE A 232 7.21 -1.05 13.99
C PHE A 232 6.87 -2.54 14.03
N CYS A 233 5.68 -2.94 13.58
CA CYS A 233 5.29 -4.35 13.50
C CYS A 233 5.92 -5.08 12.31
N GLN A 234 6.00 -4.46 11.12
CA GLN A 234 6.60 -5.06 9.93
C GLN A 234 8.12 -5.21 10.04
N ALA A 235 8.80 -4.25 10.64
CA ALA A 235 10.25 -4.29 10.82
C ALA A 235 10.76 -5.50 11.63
N LYS A 236 9.88 -6.18 12.35
CA LYS A 236 10.22 -7.38 13.15
C LYS A 236 9.96 -8.71 12.45
N SER A 237 9.23 -8.72 11.31
CA SER A 237 8.85 -9.96 10.62
C SER A 237 9.78 -10.33 9.46
N GLU A 238 10.69 -9.44 9.06
CA GLU A 238 11.62 -9.65 7.93
C GLU A 238 12.96 -10.23 8.36
N GLU A 239 12.97 -11.18 9.27
CA GLU A 239 14.19 -11.82 9.80
C GLU A 239 14.96 -12.67 8.76
N ASN A 240 14.55 -12.68 7.48
CA ASN A 240 15.15 -13.46 6.40
C ASN A 240 15.64 -12.66 5.19
N GLN A 241 15.84 -11.35 5.31
CA GLN A 241 16.47 -10.58 4.24
C GLN A 241 17.94 -10.33 4.53
N VAL A 242 18.77 -10.94 3.69
CA VAL A 242 20.19 -10.71 3.36
C VAL A 242 21.08 -10.05 4.43
N ASP A 243 22.21 -10.70 4.73
CA ASP A 243 23.28 -10.34 5.69
C ASP A 243 23.76 -8.86 5.71
N PHE A 244 23.38 -8.06 4.75
CA PHE A 244 23.71 -6.64 4.68
C PHE A 244 22.85 -5.79 5.64
N GLU A 245 21.62 -6.18 5.94
CA GLU A 245 20.72 -5.43 6.84
C GLU A 245 21.08 -5.60 8.32
N ASN A 246 21.75 -6.69 8.68
CA ASN A 246 22.13 -6.99 10.08
C ASN A 246 23.20 -6.03 10.65
N THR A 247 23.85 -5.19 9.82
CA THR A 247 24.86 -4.24 10.26
C THR A 247 24.32 -2.82 10.46
N MET A 248 23.08 -2.54 10.05
CA MET A 248 22.47 -1.22 10.23
C MET A 248 21.57 -1.17 11.48
N THR A 249 21.58 -0.04 12.18
CA THR A 249 20.73 0.22 13.37
C THR A 249 19.25 0.25 13.00
N LEU A 250 18.93 0.54 11.75
CA LEU A 250 17.58 0.55 11.15
C LEU A 250 17.68 -0.13 9.78
N ASN A 251 16.67 -0.91 9.39
CA ASN A 251 16.61 -1.46 8.04
C ASN A 251 16.38 -0.36 6.97
N MET A 252 16.61 -0.70 5.69
CA MET A 252 16.48 0.27 4.59
C MET A 252 15.10 0.91 4.54
N GLY A 253 14.05 0.14 4.81
CA GLY A 253 12.68 0.64 4.85
C GLY A 253 12.48 1.65 5.99
N GLN A 254 13.02 1.40 7.17
CA GLN A 254 12.96 2.31 8.32
C GLN A 254 13.72 3.63 8.03
N TRP A 255 14.89 3.55 7.40
CA TRP A 255 15.61 4.75 6.98
C TRP A 255 14.82 5.60 5.97
N LEU A 256 14.17 4.95 5.02
CA LEU A 256 13.34 5.64 4.02
C LEU A 256 12.07 6.26 4.62
N SER A 257 11.61 5.80 5.79
CA SER A 257 10.46 6.38 6.48
C SER A 257 10.79 7.63 7.30
N VAL A 258 12.04 7.79 7.75
CA VAL A 258 12.46 8.94 8.57
C VAL A 258 12.07 10.30 7.97
N PRO A 259 12.28 10.58 6.66
CA PRO A 259 11.84 11.84 6.07
C PRO A 259 10.32 12.07 6.16
N PHE A 260 9.52 11.02 6.00
CA PHE A 260 8.06 11.12 6.09
C PHE A 260 7.61 11.40 7.52
N VAL A 261 8.26 10.78 8.51
CA VAL A 261 8.05 11.05 9.94
C VAL A 261 8.35 12.52 10.25
N ILE A 262 9.48 13.05 9.81
CA ILE A 262 9.87 14.45 10.02
C ILE A 262 8.87 15.40 9.37
N ILE A 263 8.46 15.14 8.13
CA ILE A 263 7.48 15.96 7.41
C ILE A 263 6.14 15.95 8.14
N GLY A 264 5.67 14.78 8.62
CA GLY A 264 4.42 14.68 9.36
C GLY A 264 4.47 15.46 10.67
N ILE A 265 5.55 15.34 11.46
CA ILE A 265 5.74 16.12 12.69
C ILE A 265 5.76 17.62 12.38
N TYR A 266 6.44 18.04 11.30
CA TYR A 266 6.45 19.42 10.86
C TYR A 266 5.04 19.93 10.56
N PHE A 267 4.25 19.19 9.81
CA PHE A 267 2.85 19.57 9.52
C PHE A 267 1.99 19.63 10.79
N MET A 268 2.14 18.67 11.71
CA MET A 268 1.42 18.69 12.99
C MET A 268 1.72 19.94 13.82
N LEU A 269 3.00 20.32 13.92
CA LEU A 269 3.43 21.39 14.80
C LEU A 269 3.23 22.79 14.21
N PHE A 270 3.35 22.95 12.91
CA PHE A 270 3.46 24.27 12.28
C PHE A 270 2.31 24.64 11.34
N TYR A 271 1.70 23.67 10.66
CA TYR A 271 0.66 23.99 9.66
C TYR A 271 -0.66 24.50 10.26
N GLY A 272 -0.94 24.15 11.52
CA GLY A 272 -2.13 24.60 12.25
C GLY A 272 -2.05 26.00 12.87
N LYS A 273 -0.85 26.56 13.04
CA LYS A 273 -0.64 27.86 13.71
C LYS A 273 -0.77 29.08 12.79
N ASN A 274 -0.71 28.92 11.48
CA ASN A 274 -0.71 30.03 10.52
C ASN A 274 -2.09 30.40 9.96
N LYS A 275 -3.18 29.93 10.57
CA LYS A 275 -4.57 30.28 10.18
C LYS A 275 -5.42 30.63 11.41
N GLN A 276 -4.93 31.51 12.27
CA GLN A 276 -5.75 32.30 13.18
C GLN A 276 -5.80 33.74 12.68
#